data_b99fece58ab8b55e480f8dff84f383d2
#
_entry.id   b99fece58ab8b55e480f8dff84f383d2
#
_cell.length_a   1.000
_cell.length_b   1.000
_cell.length_c   1.000
_cell.angle_alpha   90.00
_cell.angle_beta   90.00
_cell.angle_gamma   90.00
#
_symmetry.space_group_name_H-M   'P 1'
#
loop_
_entity.id
_entity.type
_entity.pdbx_description
1 polymer ?
#
loop_
_entity_poly.entity_id
_entity_poly.type
_entity_poly.pdbx_seq_one_letter_code
_entity_poly.pdbx_strand_id
1 'polypeptide(L)'
;FKGIIDVECGYAGGHTSNPTYEEVCSEKTGHAEVAKIIFDESIISSDVVLDLYFTVHDPRQLNRQGNDIGTQYRSVIFCRDGVQAATARNVIARLTDAQRFAAPIVTRVEGDVTFWPAEPWHVNYYDHNPMQPYCMAVVAPKIDRLRRLFATRVKTRVC
;
A
#
# COMPACT_ATOMS: atom_id res chain seq x y z
N PHE A 1 11.11 -8.67 0.06
CA PHE A 1 11.00 -9.11 1.46
C PHE A 1 10.78 -10.61 1.53
N LYS A 2 11.39 -11.26 2.54
CA LYS A 2 11.17 -12.70 2.81
C LYS A 2 9.71 -12.90 3.18
N GLY A 3 9.06 -13.90 2.59
CA GLY A 3 7.65 -14.18 2.79
C GLY A 3 6.70 -13.42 1.87
N ILE A 4 7.11 -12.32 1.24
CA ILE A 4 6.33 -11.69 0.17
C ILE A 4 6.54 -12.49 -1.11
N ILE A 5 5.43 -13.02 -1.66
CA ILE A 5 5.41 -13.84 -2.86
C ILE A 5 5.27 -12.92 -4.07
N ASP A 6 4.28 -12.01 -4.04
CA ASP A 6 3.99 -11.10 -5.14
C ASP A 6 3.35 -9.80 -4.64
N VAL A 7 3.46 -8.75 -5.47
CA VAL A 7 2.82 -7.45 -5.26
C VAL A 7 2.25 -6.97 -6.59
N GLU A 8 0.94 -6.87 -6.66
CA GLU A 8 0.22 -6.42 -7.84
C GLU A 8 -0.37 -5.03 -7.61
N CYS A 9 -0.09 -4.07 -8.51
CA CYS A 9 -0.75 -2.77 -8.50
C CYS A 9 -2.12 -2.85 -9.17
N GLY A 10 -3.10 -2.12 -8.67
CA GLY A 10 -4.45 -2.12 -9.23
C GLY A 10 -5.40 -1.17 -8.53
N TYR A 11 -6.67 -1.45 -8.71
CA TYR A 11 -7.78 -0.64 -8.25
C TYR A 11 -8.79 -1.48 -7.48
N ALA A 12 -9.36 -0.94 -6.41
CA ALA A 12 -10.35 -1.64 -5.60
C ALA A 12 -11.29 -0.68 -4.85
N GLY A 13 -12.42 -1.20 -4.39
CA GLY A 13 -13.35 -0.50 -3.51
C GLY A 13 -14.31 0.47 -4.20
N GLY A 14 -14.31 0.55 -5.52
CA GLY A 14 -15.25 1.35 -6.30
C GLY A 14 -16.45 0.55 -6.79
N HIS A 15 -17.27 1.17 -7.64
CA HIS A 15 -18.54 0.62 -8.14
C HIS A 15 -18.51 0.25 -9.62
N THR A 16 -17.41 0.53 -10.35
CA THR A 16 -17.25 0.19 -11.76
C THR A 16 -16.44 -1.09 -11.93
N SER A 17 -16.72 -1.83 -13.00
CA SER A 17 -15.98 -3.04 -13.36
C SER A 17 -14.86 -2.72 -14.33
N ASN A 18 -13.69 -3.35 -14.14
CA ASN A 18 -12.52 -3.23 -15.02
C ASN A 18 -12.17 -1.78 -15.37
N PRO A 19 -11.97 -0.90 -14.37
CA PRO A 19 -11.70 0.51 -14.61
C PRO A 19 -10.33 0.72 -15.25
N THR A 20 -10.22 1.76 -16.08
CA THR A 20 -8.92 2.27 -16.55
C THR A 20 -8.35 3.27 -15.58
N TYR A 21 -7.03 3.53 -15.69
CA TYR A 21 -6.34 4.57 -14.91
C TYR A 21 -7.03 5.95 -15.02
N GLU A 22 -7.38 6.35 -16.26
CA GLU A 22 -8.04 7.63 -16.52
C GLU A 22 -9.41 7.73 -15.85
N GLU A 23 -10.19 6.65 -15.88
CA GLU A 23 -11.48 6.58 -15.17
C GLU A 23 -11.30 6.71 -13.66
N VAL A 24 -10.31 6.04 -13.07
CA VAL A 24 -10.00 6.14 -11.63
C VAL A 24 -9.56 7.57 -11.28
N CYS A 25 -8.70 8.17 -12.09
CA CYS A 25 -8.26 9.57 -11.92
C CYS A 25 -9.40 10.60 -12.03
N SER A 26 -10.50 10.24 -12.69
CA SER A 26 -11.69 11.12 -12.77
C SER A 26 -12.44 11.24 -11.44
N GLU A 27 -12.08 10.45 -10.42
CA GLU A 27 -12.73 10.32 -9.10
C GLU A 27 -14.19 9.82 -9.14
N LYS A 28 -14.71 9.45 -10.31
CA LYS A 28 -16.12 9.04 -10.48
C LYS A 28 -16.35 7.55 -10.25
N THR A 29 -15.29 6.74 -10.24
CA THR A 29 -15.41 5.27 -10.10
C THR A 29 -15.51 4.83 -8.64
N GLY A 30 -15.06 5.66 -7.70
CA GLY A 30 -14.96 5.31 -6.28
C GLY A 30 -13.80 4.37 -5.93
N HIS A 31 -13.04 3.90 -6.93
CA HIS A 31 -11.88 3.04 -6.69
C HIS A 31 -10.74 3.80 -5.99
N ALA A 32 -10.00 3.07 -5.15
CA ALA A 32 -8.68 3.48 -4.69
C ALA A 32 -7.60 2.82 -5.54
N GLU A 33 -6.48 3.51 -5.73
CA GLU A 33 -5.23 2.88 -6.18
C GLU A 33 -4.65 2.05 -5.04
N VAL A 34 -4.41 0.77 -5.30
CA VAL A 34 -4.01 -0.18 -4.26
C VAL A 34 -2.87 -1.08 -4.72
N ALA A 35 -2.15 -1.62 -3.74
CA ALA A 35 -1.23 -2.73 -3.94
C ALA A 35 -1.82 -3.98 -3.27
N LYS A 36 -2.08 -5.02 -4.06
CA LYS A 36 -2.45 -6.34 -3.57
C LYS A 36 -1.17 -7.09 -3.22
N ILE A 37 -1.04 -7.50 -1.96
CA ILE A 37 0.14 -8.18 -1.45
C ILE A 37 -0.20 -9.65 -1.23
N ILE A 38 0.53 -10.55 -1.89
CA ILE A 38 0.45 -11.99 -1.72
C ILE A 38 1.66 -12.42 -0.88
N PHE A 39 1.42 -13.06 0.25
CA PHE A 39 2.47 -13.43 1.18
C PHE A 39 2.21 -14.77 1.87
N ASP A 40 3.29 -15.39 2.35
CA ASP A 40 3.27 -16.65 3.10
C ASP A 40 3.24 -16.34 4.60
N GLU A 41 2.11 -16.60 5.23
CA GLU A 41 1.88 -16.34 6.66
C GLU A 41 2.78 -17.18 7.58
N SER A 42 3.37 -18.26 7.09
CA SER A 42 4.36 -19.06 7.85
C SER A 42 5.73 -18.38 7.95
N ILE A 43 6.02 -17.41 7.08
CA ILE A 43 7.30 -16.69 6.99
C ILE A 43 7.17 -15.23 7.45
N ILE A 44 6.06 -14.58 7.10
CA ILE A 44 5.80 -13.18 7.46
C ILE A 44 4.32 -13.04 7.86
N SER A 45 4.08 -12.51 9.05
CA SER A 45 2.72 -12.33 9.55
C SER A 45 2.04 -11.06 8.98
N SER A 46 0.71 -11.05 8.98
CA SER A 46 -0.10 -9.94 8.48
C SER A 46 0.22 -8.61 9.18
N ASP A 47 0.51 -8.61 10.47
CA ASP A 47 0.88 -7.40 11.22
C ASP A 47 2.21 -6.81 10.74
N VAL A 48 3.19 -7.65 10.39
CA VAL A 48 4.46 -7.19 9.81
C VAL A 48 4.25 -6.60 8.41
N VAL A 49 3.40 -7.21 7.59
CA VAL A 49 3.04 -6.64 6.27
C VAL A 49 2.39 -5.27 6.44
N LEU A 50 1.53 -5.11 7.45
CA LEU A 50 0.93 -3.81 7.77
C LEU A 50 1.94 -2.80 8.31
N ASP A 51 2.93 -3.22 9.11
CA ASP A 51 4.03 -2.34 9.53
C ASP A 51 4.85 -1.83 8.34
N LEU A 52 5.07 -2.66 7.31
CA LEU A 52 5.68 -2.21 6.04
C LEU A 52 4.81 -1.15 5.37
N TYR A 53 3.50 -1.37 5.27
CA TYR A 53 2.55 -0.43 4.69
C TYR A 53 2.57 0.93 5.42
N PHE A 54 2.45 0.95 6.75
CA PHE A 54 2.51 2.18 7.55
C PHE A 54 3.90 2.85 7.58
N THR A 55 4.92 2.18 7.07
CA THR A 55 6.25 2.75 6.92
C THR A 55 6.41 3.53 5.61
N VAL A 56 5.72 3.10 4.54
CA VAL A 56 5.92 3.65 3.18
C VAL A 56 4.92 4.71 2.77
N HIS A 57 3.83 4.89 3.52
CA HIS A 57 2.85 5.94 3.24
C HIS A 57 2.56 6.79 4.47
N ASP A 58 1.94 7.94 4.27
CA ASP A 58 1.47 8.80 5.34
C ASP A 58 0.00 8.53 5.64
N PRO A 59 -0.32 7.85 6.76
CA PRO A 59 -1.69 7.46 7.07
C PRO A 59 -2.54 8.59 7.66
N ARG A 60 -2.00 9.81 7.78
CA ARG A 60 -2.66 10.98 8.37
C ARG A 60 -3.41 11.83 7.35
N GLN A 61 -3.17 11.59 6.06
CA GLN A 61 -3.69 12.42 4.98
C GLN A 61 -5.01 11.87 4.47
N LEU A 62 -6.08 12.66 4.63
CA LEU A 62 -7.40 12.30 4.13
C LEU A 62 -7.48 12.54 2.62
N ASN A 63 -7.86 11.48 1.87
CA ASN A 63 -8.01 11.49 0.42
C ASN A 63 -6.78 12.09 -0.30
N ARG A 64 -5.60 11.74 0.19
CA ARG A 64 -4.34 12.27 -0.35
C ARG A 64 -3.17 11.38 0.04
N GLN A 65 -2.15 11.32 -0.80
CA GLN A 65 -0.85 10.74 -0.47
C GLN A 65 0.25 11.65 -1.02
N GLY A 66 0.91 12.42 -0.14
CA GLY A 66 1.93 13.38 -0.56
C GLY A 66 1.36 14.44 -1.49
N ASN A 67 1.88 14.52 -2.70
CA ASN A 67 1.42 15.46 -3.74
C ASN A 67 0.21 14.95 -4.53
N ASP A 68 -0.14 13.67 -4.41
CA ASP A 68 -1.26 13.06 -5.10
C ASP A 68 -2.54 13.32 -4.30
N ILE A 69 -3.44 14.12 -4.84
CA ILE A 69 -4.69 14.57 -4.20
C ILE A 69 -5.88 13.95 -4.92
N GLY A 70 -6.79 13.35 -4.17
CA GLY A 70 -8.01 12.72 -4.68
C GLY A 70 -8.43 11.52 -3.85
N THR A 71 -9.69 11.12 -3.97
CA THR A 71 -10.25 9.97 -3.24
C THR A 71 -9.60 8.64 -3.63
N GLN A 72 -9.05 8.54 -4.84
CA GLN A 72 -8.28 7.39 -5.31
C GLN A 72 -6.98 7.18 -4.53
N TYR A 73 -6.45 8.21 -3.88
CA TYR A 73 -5.23 8.14 -3.06
C TYR A 73 -5.52 8.04 -1.56
N ARG A 74 -6.76 7.73 -1.18
CA ARG A 74 -7.13 7.57 0.22
C ARG A 74 -6.36 6.42 0.88
N SER A 75 -6.05 6.59 2.15
CA SER A 75 -5.46 5.53 2.96
C SER A 75 -6.54 4.50 3.33
N VAL A 76 -6.40 3.28 2.83
CA VAL A 76 -7.36 2.19 3.04
C VAL A 76 -6.67 0.83 3.06
N ILE A 77 -7.19 -0.08 3.85
CA ILE A 77 -6.82 -1.50 3.88
C ILE A 77 -8.07 -2.31 3.57
N PHE A 78 -8.04 -3.04 2.46
CA PHE A 78 -9.06 -4.03 2.12
C PHE A 78 -8.64 -5.39 2.67
N CYS A 79 -9.49 -5.99 3.48
CA CYS A 79 -9.20 -7.22 4.20
C CYS A 79 -10.02 -8.38 3.62
N ARG A 80 -9.39 -9.50 3.33
CA ARG A 80 -10.05 -10.72 2.81
C ARG A 80 -11.09 -11.28 3.77
N ASP A 81 -10.86 -11.13 5.07
CA ASP A 81 -11.71 -11.71 6.10
C ASP A 81 -11.68 -10.91 7.42
N GLY A 82 -12.50 -11.32 8.37
CA GLY A 82 -12.60 -10.68 9.68
C GLY A 82 -11.32 -10.77 10.52
N VAL A 83 -10.48 -11.80 10.32
CA VAL A 83 -9.22 -11.97 11.04
C VAL A 83 -8.22 -10.92 10.57
N GLN A 84 -8.08 -10.73 9.27
CA GLN A 84 -7.24 -9.67 8.72
C GLN A 84 -7.74 -8.28 9.13
N ALA A 85 -9.07 -8.07 9.14
CA ALA A 85 -9.64 -6.80 9.59
C ALA A 85 -9.37 -6.52 11.07
N ALA A 86 -9.44 -7.53 11.93
CA ALA A 86 -9.09 -7.40 13.34
C ALA A 86 -7.60 -7.07 13.52
N THR A 87 -6.72 -7.77 12.79
CA THR A 87 -5.27 -7.50 12.80
C THR A 87 -4.98 -6.06 12.35
N ALA A 88 -5.62 -5.58 11.29
CA ALA A 88 -5.43 -4.22 10.80
C ALA A 88 -5.85 -3.17 11.86
N ARG A 89 -6.99 -3.36 12.52
CA ARG A 89 -7.44 -2.47 13.60
C ARG A 89 -6.50 -2.50 14.80
N ASN A 90 -5.99 -3.67 15.17
CA ASN A 90 -5.03 -3.82 16.26
C ASN A 90 -3.70 -3.10 15.95
N VAL A 91 -3.20 -3.20 14.72
CA VAL A 91 -1.99 -2.47 14.30
C VAL A 91 -2.23 -0.96 14.36
N ILE A 92 -3.37 -0.46 13.87
CA ILE A 92 -3.73 0.96 13.94
C ILE A 92 -3.79 1.43 15.40
N ALA A 93 -4.45 0.67 16.27
CA ALA A 93 -4.52 0.99 17.70
C ALA A 93 -3.13 1.05 18.33
N ARG A 94 -2.29 0.05 18.10
CA ARG A 94 -0.90 -0.01 18.60
C ARG A 94 -0.08 1.20 18.13
N LEU A 95 -0.19 1.58 16.86
CA LEU A 95 0.53 2.74 16.33
C LEU A 95 0.01 4.07 16.89
N THR A 96 -1.28 4.15 17.17
CA THR A 96 -1.92 5.32 17.79
C THR A 96 -1.49 5.45 19.25
N ASP A 97 -1.55 4.37 20.02
CA ASP A 97 -1.14 4.35 21.44
C ASP A 97 0.35 4.67 21.62
N ALA A 98 1.17 4.17 20.69
CA ALA A 98 2.59 4.48 20.63
C ALA A 98 2.90 5.90 20.13
N GLN A 99 1.90 6.71 19.79
CA GLN A 99 2.06 8.05 19.23
C GLN A 99 3.04 8.08 18.03
N ARG A 100 2.97 7.05 17.20
CA ARG A 100 3.90 6.86 16.06
C ARG A 100 3.83 8.00 15.05
N PHE A 101 2.67 8.65 14.95
CA PHE A 101 2.39 9.77 14.05
C PHE A 101 1.92 10.98 14.84
N ALA A 102 2.31 12.18 14.39
CA ALA A 102 1.97 13.44 15.04
C ALA A 102 0.50 13.87 14.91
N ALA A 103 -0.28 13.15 14.12
CA ALA A 103 -1.71 13.38 13.92
C ALA A 103 -2.45 12.04 13.80
N PRO A 104 -3.77 12.00 13.97
CA PRO A 104 -4.56 10.78 13.90
C PRO A 104 -4.39 10.02 12.58
N ILE A 105 -4.41 8.68 12.67
CA ILE A 105 -4.45 7.79 11.52
C ILE A 105 -5.86 7.84 10.94
N VAL A 106 -5.98 8.15 9.64
CA VAL A 106 -7.25 8.21 8.90
C VAL A 106 -7.49 6.97 8.02
N THR A 107 -6.62 5.98 8.10
CA THR A 107 -6.71 4.73 7.34
C THR A 107 -8.03 4.02 7.63
N ARG A 108 -8.79 3.71 6.58
CA ARG A 108 -10.01 2.91 6.68
C ARG A 108 -9.68 1.42 6.62
N VAL A 109 -10.40 0.62 7.38
CA VAL A 109 -10.34 -0.85 7.30
C VAL A 109 -11.68 -1.32 6.75
N GLU A 110 -11.65 -1.84 5.54
CA GLU A 110 -12.83 -2.27 4.78
C GLU A 110 -12.75 -3.76 4.49
N GLY A 111 -13.89 -4.37 4.15
CA GLY A 111 -13.98 -5.80 3.86
C GLY A 111 -13.47 -6.17 2.47
N ASP A 112 -13.71 -7.43 2.10
CA ASP A 112 -13.31 -7.97 0.81
C ASP A 112 -14.02 -7.27 -0.34
N VAL A 113 -13.24 -6.94 -1.37
CA VAL A 113 -13.68 -6.27 -2.58
C VAL A 113 -12.99 -6.85 -3.81
N THR A 114 -13.60 -6.67 -4.98
CA THR A 114 -12.96 -7.07 -6.23
C THR A 114 -11.73 -6.21 -6.49
N PHE A 115 -10.60 -6.88 -6.71
CA PHE A 115 -9.36 -6.25 -7.18
C PHE A 115 -9.31 -6.27 -8.70
N TRP A 116 -9.01 -5.11 -9.28
CA TRP A 116 -8.82 -4.91 -10.70
C TRP A 116 -7.36 -4.59 -10.98
N PRO A 117 -6.61 -5.44 -11.71
CA PRO A 117 -5.19 -5.17 -12.01
C PRO A 117 -5.03 -3.86 -12.79
N ALA A 118 -3.99 -3.11 -12.48
CA ALA A 118 -3.60 -1.95 -13.27
C ALA A 118 -3.00 -2.38 -14.61
N GLU A 119 -2.90 -1.43 -15.53
CA GLU A 119 -2.36 -1.65 -16.87
C GLU A 119 -0.87 -2.09 -16.78
N PRO A 120 -0.38 -2.91 -17.73
CA PRO A 120 0.97 -3.51 -17.66
C PRO A 120 2.13 -2.51 -17.51
N TRP A 121 1.97 -1.28 -18.01
CA TRP A 121 2.99 -0.24 -17.91
C TRP A 121 3.19 0.33 -16.49
N HIS A 122 2.27 0.06 -15.56
CA HIS A 122 2.44 0.35 -14.13
C HIS A 122 3.32 -0.69 -13.42
N VAL A 123 3.46 -1.89 -13.99
CA VAL A 123 4.19 -2.98 -13.35
C VAL A 123 5.69 -2.68 -13.35
N ASN A 124 6.32 -2.75 -12.17
CA ASN A 124 7.75 -2.48 -11.97
C ASN A 124 8.19 -1.11 -12.54
N TYR A 125 7.30 -0.11 -12.51
CA TYR A 125 7.59 1.22 -13.05
C TYR A 125 8.91 1.82 -12.53
N TYR A 126 9.19 1.65 -11.23
CA TYR A 126 10.43 2.13 -10.62
C TYR A 126 11.67 1.44 -11.19
N ASP A 127 11.64 0.13 -11.38
CA ASP A 127 12.79 -0.63 -11.91
C ASP A 127 13.08 -0.26 -13.37
N HIS A 128 12.04 0.08 -14.14
CA HIS A 128 12.18 0.52 -15.52
C HIS A 128 12.52 2.02 -15.66
N ASN A 129 12.18 2.83 -14.65
CA ASN A 129 12.29 4.28 -14.71
C ASN A 129 12.96 4.89 -13.47
N PRO A 130 14.12 4.37 -13.00
CA PRO A 130 14.70 4.78 -11.72
C PRO A 130 15.16 6.25 -11.70
N MET A 131 15.45 6.82 -12.86
CA MET A 131 15.93 8.20 -13.04
C MET A 131 14.80 9.22 -13.23
N GLN A 132 13.55 8.79 -13.28
CA GLN A 132 12.42 9.71 -13.34
C GLN A 132 12.34 10.54 -12.04
N PRO A 133 12.07 11.86 -12.13
CA PRO A 133 12.02 12.74 -10.96
C PRO A 133 11.10 12.23 -9.84
N TYR A 134 9.95 11.69 -10.17
CA TYR A 134 9.03 11.07 -9.21
C TYR A 134 9.67 9.87 -8.51
N CYS A 135 10.32 8.98 -9.26
CA CYS A 135 11.00 7.81 -8.71
C CYS A 135 12.14 8.20 -7.77
N MET A 136 12.92 9.19 -8.13
CA MET A 136 14.03 9.69 -7.31
C MET A 136 13.56 10.40 -6.04
N ALA A 137 12.55 11.26 -6.17
CA ALA A 137 12.10 12.11 -5.07
C ALA A 137 11.13 11.40 -4.10
N VAL A 138 10.32 10.47 -4.59
CA VAL A 138 9.23 9.85 -3.82
C VAL A 138 9.49 8.37 -3.53
N VAL A 139 9.87 7.59 -4.53
CA VAL A 139 9.96 6.12 -4.39
C VAL A 139 11.27 5.69 -3.73
N ALA A 140 12.41 6.19 -4.19
CA ALA A 140 13.72 5.80 -3.69
C ALA A 140 13.87 5.99 -2.16
N PRO A 141 13.46 7.14 -1.57
CA PRO A 141 13.54 7.33 -0.11
C PRO A 141 12.68 6.33 0.69
N LYS A 142 11.53 5.90 0.15
CA LYS A 142 10.67 4.88 0.77
C LYS A 142 11.37 3.52 0.79
N ILE A 143 11.99 3.15 -0.33
CA ILE A 143 12.76 1.89 -0.43
C ILE A 143 13.93 1.89 0.55
N ASP A 144 14.68 2.97 0.63
CA ASP A 144 15.81 3.08 1.55
C ASP A 144 15.38 3.04 3.02
N ARG A 145 14.24 3.63 3.34
CA ARG A 145 13.64 3.56 4.67
C ARG A 145 13.26 2.12 5.03
N LEU A 146 12.61 1.40 4.11
CA LEU A 146 12.27 -0.01 4.31
C LEU A 146 13.52 -0.88 4.52
N ARG A 147 14.55 -0.68 3.69
CA ARG A 147 15.81 -1.43 3.82
C ARG A 147 16.48 -1.21 5.15
N ARG A 148 16.47 0.00 5.68
CA ARG A 148 17.06 0.31 6.99
C ARG A 148 16.27 -0.29 8.15
N LEU A 149 14.94 -0.14 8.14
CA LEU A 149 14.10 -0.56 9.27
C LEU A 149 13.88 -2.08 9.31
N PHE A 150 13.95 -2.75 8.17
CA PHE A 150 13.66 -4.18 8.02
C PHE A 150 14.83 -4.95 7.37
N ALA A 151 16.06 -4.55 7.69
CA ALA A 151 17.27 -5.10 7.05
C ALA A 151 17.36 -6.64 7.08
N THR A 152 16.94 -7.28 8.17
CA THR A 152 16.95 -8.75 8.31
C THR A 152 15.89 -9.47 7.47
N ARG A 153 14.88 -8.75 7.00
CA ARG A 153 13.76 -9.27 6.21
C ARG A 153 13.89 -9.01 4.71
N VAL A 154 14.83 -8.19 4.29
CA VAL A 154 15.09 -7.92 2.87
C VAL A 154 15.72 -9.17 2.24
N LYS A 155 15.22 -9.58 1.06
CA LYS A 155 15.86 -10.64 0.26
C LYS A 155 17.22 -10.12 -0.18
N THR A 156 18.27 -10.93 0.02
CA THR A 156 19.56 -10.65 -0.60
C THR A 156 19.38 -10.80 -2.12
N ARG A 157 19.72 -9.78 -2.90
CA ARG A 157 19.84 -9.99 -4.35
C ARG A 157 20.93 -11.06 -4.55
N VAL A 158 20.53 -12.23 -5.02
CA VAL A 158 21.48 -13.18 -5.59
C VAL A 158 21.85 -12.59 -6.95
N CYS A 159 23.11 -12.20 -7.10
CA CYS A 159 23.66 -11.77 -8.39
C CYS A 159 23.63 -12.95 -9.36
#